data_a103dcf74cede254dc45b2c35307c483
#
_entry.id   a103dcf74cede254dc45b2c35307c483
#
_cell.length_a   1.000
_cell.length_b   1.000
_cell.length_c   1.000
_cell.angle_alpha   90.00
_cell.angle_beta   90.00
_cell.angle_gamma   90.00
#
_symmetry.space_group_name_H-M   'P 1'
#
loop_
_entity.id
_entity.type
_entity.pdbx_description
1 polymer ?
#
loop_
_entity_poly.entity_id
_entity_poly.type
_entity_poly.pdbx_seq_one_letter_code
_entity_poly.pdbx_strand_id
1 'polypeptide(L)'
;MILGNTLVVGAGPAGIQTSQILAPFSKKIALISKSSHQWENRKRLMRQHGNVASCEVSKPQLAPLVGLIRFDELYTDLSPLPSSWDTLVLATPAHAYCDVLASFSELCLKNLKQIILMSSMIGGCLILKGILKKKKVSPNIILFSSYFATSHFPSNSTTQHPLTVTTKTVKKRVYIYLSEPNDVLFNALRNALEKVNVQVVLFDNPFSVEGRNAAAYVHPAFLINTFSLDHILSNEDDTKYMYKLYPEGPITMNLIKELLHHWKSISRLLEHYSAEPINLLQLLNDENLPVLEATIPKDKIDSFNELNEIEQEYLLYVRYSTILIDPKSNTKKSTFEVSAKPYLKGKVRKGRLQLPRTPLEDLQTLYWLNHLVQQSSLISSISFQSIEVFESWVKERNLPTTLIQALKQRASEYYVHATPSISQ
;
A
#
# COMPACT_ATOMS: atom_id res chain seq x y z
N MET A 1 7.56 -27.92 5.36
CA MET A 1 6.97 -26.58 5.59
C MET A 1 6.80 -25.91 4.23
N ILE A 2 5.63 -25.34 3.97
CA ILE A 2 5.19 -24.88 2.64
C ILE A 2 6.07 -23.77 2.07
N LEU A 3 6.56 -22.86 2.94
CA LEU A 3 7.36 -21.70 2.54
C LEU A 3 8.87 -21.98 2.49
N GLY A 4 9.33 -23.13 2.99
CA GLY A 4 10.77 -23.42 3.03
C GLY A 4 11.55 -22.36 3.82
N ASN A 5 12.75 -22.01 3.34
CA ASN A 5 13.55 -20.92 3.91
C ASN A 5 12.98 -19.57 3.43
N THR A 6 12.50 -18.75 4.35
CA THR A 6 11.79 -17.51 4.08
C THR A 6 12.63 -16.29 4.43
N LEU A 7 12.81 -15.38 3.48
CA LEU A 7 13.44 -14.08 3.68
C LEU A 7 12.38 -12.97 3.60
N VAL A 8 12.23 -12.21 4.68
CA VAL A 8 11.31 -11.07 4.74
C VAL A 8 12.09 -9.78 4.54
N VAL A 9 11.75 -9.01 3.52
CA VAL A 9 12.35 -7.71 3.20
C VAL A 9 11.47 -6.60 3.73
N GLY A 10 12.01 -5.83 4.68
CA GLY A 10 11.32 -4.74 5.34
C GLY A 10 11.10 -5.00 6.83
N ALA A 11 11.96 -4.41 7.68
CA ALA A 11 11.90 -4.50 9.14
C ALA A 11 10.99 -3.44 9.76
N GLY A 12 9.92 -3.07 9.05
CA GLY A 12 8.82 -2.26 9.58
C GLY A 12 7.82 -3.09 10.38
N PRO A 13 6.81 -2.45 11.00
CA PRO A 13 5.78 -3.16 11.75
C PRO A 13 5.08 -4.23 10.92
N ALA A 14 4.78 -3.93 9.64
CA ALA A 14 4.16 -4.89 8.72
C ALA A 14 5.03 -6.13 8.49
N GLY A 15 6.34 -5.95 8.28
CA GLY A 15 7.25 -7.08 8.05
C GLY A 15 7.38 -8.00 9.27
N ILE A 16 7.48 -7.43 10.47
CA ILE A 16 7.58 -8.20 11.72
C ILE A 16 6.27 -8.95 11.99
N GLN A 17 5.12 -8.28 11.87
CA GLN A 17 3.82 -8.94 12.08
C GLN A 17 3.54 -10.02 11.02
N THR A 18 3.91 -9.76 9.76
CA THR A 18 3.81 -10.77 8.68
C THR A 18 4.71 -11.96 9.00
N SER A 19 5.94 -11.72 9.48
CA SER A 19 6.85 -12.80 9.87
C SER A 19 6.28 -13.69 10.95
N GLN A 20 5.58 -13.13 11.94
CA GLN A 20 4.93 -13.88 13.01
C GLN A 20 3.83 -14.82 12.44
N ILE A 21 3.04 -14.36 11.45
CA ILE A 21 2.02 -15.20 10.80
C ILE A 21 2.65 -16.29 9.93
N LEU A 22 3.75 -15.99 9.24
CA LEU A 22 4.38 -16.91 8.29
C LEU A 22 5.36 -17.90 8.94
N ALA A 23 5.83 -17.62 10.15
CA ALA A 23 6.79 -18.48 10.86
C ALA A 23 6.34 -19.96 10.98
N PRO A 24 5.05 -20.28 11.30
CA PRO A 24 4.60 -21.67 11.38
C PRO A 24 4.69 -22.44 10.05
N PHE A 25 4.75 -21.75 8.91
CA PHE A 25 4.83 -22.32 7.57
C PHE A 25 6.26 -22.34 7.02
N SER A 26 7.19 -21.67 7.68
CA SER A 26 8.59 -21.51 7.27
C SER A 26 9.51 -22.51 7.99
N LYS A 27 10.51 -23.05 7.25
CA LYS A 27 11.56 -23.89 7.83
C LYS A 27 12.56 -23.04 8.61
N LYS A 28 12.94 -21.91 8.00
CA LYS A 28 13.73 -20.82 8.57
C LYS A 28 13.09 -19.51 8.19
N ILE A 29 13.24 -18.49 9.04
CA ILE A 29 12.77 -17.15 8.73
C ILE A 29 13.86 -16.13 9.08
N ALA A 30 14.19 -15.27 8.12
CA ALA A 30 15.14 -14.20 8.30
C ALA A 30 14.51 -12.85 7.94
N LEU A 31 15.04 -11.78 8.52
CA LEU A 31 14.60 -10.42 8.31
C LEU A 31 15.73 -9.57 7.75
N ILE A 32 15.44 -8.77 6.73
CA ILE A 32 16.40 -7.86 6.13
C ILE A 32 15.82 -6.46 5.98
N SER A 33 16.65 -5.45 6.17
CA SER A 33 16.31 -4.05 5.86
C SER A 33 17.53 -3.30 5.35
N LYS A 34 17.29 -2.18 4.64
CA LYS A 34 18.35 -1.24 4.27
C LYS A 34 19.03 -0.67 5.51
N SER A 35 20.33 -0.38 5.39
CA SER A 35 21.09 0.30 6.42
C SER A 35 20.43 1.65 6.77
N SER A 36 20.15 1.83 8.05
CA SER A 36 19.65 3.08 8.63
C SER A 36 19.87 3.06 10.13
N HIS A 37 19.99 4.23 10.74
CA HIS A 37 20.11 4.33 12.20
C HIS A 37 18.95 3.61 12.93
N GLN A 38 17.73 3.72 12.41
CA GLN A 38 16.57 3.05 12.98
C GLN A 38 16.67 1.52 12.87
N TRP A 39 17.13 1.00 11.73
CA TRP A 39 17.31 -0.44 11.55
C TRP A 39 18.40 -0.99 12.47
N GLU A 40 19.56 -0.35 12.54
CA GLU A 40 20.65 -0.80 13.39
C GLU A 40 20.27 -0.83 14.87
N ASN A 41 19.50 0.16 15.35
CA ASN A 41 18.96 0.16 16.70
C ASN A 41 17.98 -1.00 16.95
N ARG A 42 17.04 -1.26 16.02
CA ARG A 42 16.10 -2.37 16.13
C ARG A 42 16.79 -3.72 16.08
N LYS A 43 17.73 -3.88 15.18
CA LYS A 43 18.55 -5.08 15.03
C LYS A 43 19.34 -5.38 16.30
N ARG A 44 19.95 -4.35 16.91
CA ARG A 44 20.64 -4.48 18.21
C ARG A 44 19.70 -4.96 19.30
N LEU A 45 18.52 -4.33 19.43
CA LEU A 45 17.50 -4.75 20.39
C LEU A 45 17.09 -6.21 20.20
N MET A 46 16.77 -6.63 18.99
CA MET A 46 16.42 -8.03 18.71
C MET A 46 17.57 -8.99 19.05
N ARG A 47 18.81 -8.65 18.70
CA ARG A 47 20.00 -9.48 19.01
C ARG A 47 20.21 -9.67 20.51
N GLN A 48 19.98 -8.63 21.31
CA GLN A 48 20.05 -8.71 22.79
C GLN A 48 19.04 -9.71 23.39
N HIS A 49 17.96 -10.01 22.66
CA HIS A 49 16.91 -10.94 23.06
C HIS A 49 16.89 -12.22 22.19
N GLY A 50 18.03 -12.63 21.63
CA GLY A 50 18.14 -13.85 20.82
C GLY A 50 17.44 -13.77 19.46
N ASN A 51 17.50 -12.62 18.80
CA ASN A 51 16.83 -12.29 17.52
C ASN A 51 15.29 -12.33 17.62
N VAL A 52 14.73 -11.96 18.75
CA VAL A 52 13.28 -12.02 19.00
C VAL A 52 12.66 -10.64 18.88
N ALA A 53 11.46 -10.60 18.26
CA ALA A 53 10.54 -9.48 18.33
C ALA A 53 9.19 -9.95 18.91
N SER A 54 8.45 -9.04 19.54
CA SER A 54 7.12 -9.29 20.09
C SER A 54 6.05 -8.67 19.20
N CYS A 55 4.95 -9.39 19.01
CA CYS A 55 3.73 -8.88 18.39
C CYS A 55 2.62 -8.83 19.45
N GLU A 56 2.02 -7.66 19.57
CA GLU A 56 0.92 -7.38 20.50
C GLU A 56 -0.28 -6.81 19.76
N VAL A 57 -1.42 -6.74 20.42
CA VAL A 57 -2.66 -6.22 19.83
C VAL A 57 -3.35 -5.24 20.77
N SER A 58 -4.07 -4.28 20.20
CA SER A 58 -4.86 -3.31 20.97
C SER A 58 -6.25 -3.83 21.35
N LYS A 59 -6.70 -4.96 20.77
CA LYS A 59 -8.05 -5.50 20.97
C LYS A 59 -8.00 -7.02 21.18
N PRO A 60 -8.77 -7.57 22.15
CA PRO A 60 -8.78 -9.02 22.44
C PRO A 60 -9.13 -9.90 21.24
N GLN A 61 -9.99 -9.42 20.33
CA GLN A 61 -10.39 -10.18 19.13
C GLN A 61 -9.22 -10.48 18.19
N LEU A 62 -8.11 -9.76 18.32
CA LEU A 62 -6.92 -9.94 17.51
C LEU A 62 -5.86 -10.84 18.20
N ALA A 63 -6.22 -11.52 19.28
CA ALA A 63 -5.31 -12.39 20.04
C ALA A 63 -4.51 -13.39 19.17
N PRO A 64 -5.01 -13.97 18.07
CA PRO A 64 -4.20 -14.82 17.21
C PRO A 64 -2.98 -14.14 16.55
N LEU A 65 -2.90 -12.79 16.56
CA LEU A 65 -1.74 -12.03 16.10
C LEU A 65 -0.69 -11.78 17.19
N VAL A 66 -1.00 -12.15 18.43
CA VAL A 66 -0.06 -12.03 19.55
C VAL A 66 0.95 -13.16 19.49
N GLY A 67 2.22 -12.84 19.74
CA GLY A 67 3.25 -13.86 19.85
C GLY A 67 4.65 -13.31 19.78
N LEU A 68 5.61 -14.19 19.98
CA LEU A 68 7.02 -13.92 19.77
C LEU A 68 7.44 -14.49 18.41
N ILE A 69 8.16 -13.72 17.65
CA ILE A 69 8.85 -14.18 16.44
C ILE A 69 10.35 -14.20 16.69
N ARG A 70 10.95 -15.37 16.54
CA ARG A 70 12.40 -15.54 16.54
C ARG A 70 12.89 -15.65 15.10
N PHE A 71 13.78 -14.77 14.73
CA PHE A 71 14.44 -14.82 13.43
C PHE A 71 15.72 -15.65 13.52
N ASP A 72 15.93 -16.53 12.56
CA ASP A 72 17.17 -17.28 12.46
C ASP A 72 18.32 -16.32 12.18
N GLU A 73 18.11 -15.32 11.30
CA GLU A 73 19.11 -14.34 10.94
C GLU A 73 18.53 -12.94 10.69
N LEU A 74 19.36 -11.92 10.95
CA LEU A 74 19.04 -10.51 10.75
C LEU A 74 20.10 -9.87 9.84
N TYR A 75 19.71 -9.48 8.63
CA TYR A 75 20.60 -8.90 7.64
C TYR A 75 20.46 -7.39 7.52
N THR A 76 21.55 -6.71 7.19
CA THR A 76 21.57 -5.32 6.75
C THR A 76 22.07 -5.30 5.32
N ASP A 77 21.34 -4.63 4.43
CA ASP A 77 21.62 -4.57 2.99
C ASP A 77 21.62 -5.94 2.28
N LEU A 78 21.43 -5.90 0.97
CA LEU A 78 21.15 -7.08 0.15
C LEU A 78 22.39 -7.81 -0.38
N SER A 79 23.58 -7.46 0.09
CA SER A 79 24.83 -8.10 -0.35
C SER A 79 25.83 -8.27 0.82
N PRO A 80 26.45 -9.43 0.98
CA PRO A 80 26.17 -10.71 0.32
C PRO A 80 25.12 -11.52 1.09
N LEU A 81 24.07 -11.95 0.40
CA LEU A 81 23.05 -12.86 0.96
C LEU A 81 23.32 -14.30 0.53
N PRO A 82 23.05 -15.30 1.39
CA PRO A 82 23.06 -16.71 0.99
C PRO A 82 22.05 -16.97 -0.14
N SER A 83 22.34 -17.91 -1.02
CA SER A 83 21.47 -18.33 -2.15
C SER A 83 20.41 -19.38 -1.76
N SER A 84 20.13 -19.56 -0.48
CA SER A 84 19.36 -20.69 0.05
C SER A 84 17.90 -20.36 0.40
N TRP A 85 17.33 -19.30 -0.21
CA TRP A 85 15.98 -18.88 0.09
C TRP A 85 14.97 -19.52 -0.90
N ASP A 86 13.91 -20.12 -0.36
CA ASP A 86 12.78 -20.67 -1.14
C ASP A 86 11.67 -19.62 -1.34
N THR A 87 11.47 -18.76 -0.32
CA THR A 87 10.42 -17.73 -0.32
C THR A 87 10.99 -16.35 -0.03
N LEU A 88 10.63 -15.38 -0.85
CA LEU A 88 10.88 -13.96 -0.64
C LEU A 88 9.58 -13.25 -0.29
N VAL A 89 9.54 -12.53 0.83
CA VAL A 89 8.37 -11.72 1.24
C VAL A 89 8.74 -10.25 1.17
N LEU A 90 8.07 -9.49 0.32
CA LEU A 90 8.26 -8.05 0.19
C LEU A 90 7.25 -7.31 1.06
N ALA A 91 7.68 -6.90 2.26
CA ALA A 91 6.92 -6.09 3.22
C ALA A 91 7.39 -4.63 3.23
N THR A 92 7.87 -4.16 2.09
CA THR A 92 8.21 -2.77 1.80
C THR A 92 7.09 -2.10 1.03
N PRO A 93 7.10 -0.77 0.87
CA PRO A 93 6.18 -0.11 -0.06
C PRO A 93 6.32 -0.64 -1.49
N ALA A 94 5.21 -0.72 -2.22
CA ALA A 94 5.18 -1.33 -3.56
C ALA A 94 6.14 -0.69 -4.56
N HIS A 95 6.32 0.64 -4.52
CA HIS A 95 7.28 1.36 -5.38
C HIS A 95 8.75 0.97 -5.15
N ALA A 96 9.08 0.34 -4.00
CA ALA A 96 10.44 -0.12 -3.71
C ALA A 96 10.74 -1.52 -4.26
N TYR A 97 9.76 -2.25 -4.75
CA TYR A 97 9.94 -3.64 -5.19
C TYR A 97 10.97 -3.80 -6.30
N CYS A 98 10.95 -2.87 -7.28
CA CYS A 98 11.92 -2.89 -8.38
C CYS A 98 13.36 -2.76 -7.87
N ASP A 99 13.62 -1.79 -6.98
CA ASP A 99 14.95 -1.55 -6.42
C ASP A 99 15.41 -2.74 -5.57
N VAL A 100 14.49 -3.28 -4.78
CA VAL A 100 14.76 -4.46 -3.96
C VAL A 100 15.15 -5.65 -4.84
N LEU A 101 14.35 -5.96 -5.87
CA LEU A 101 14.65 -7.09 -6.75
C LEU A 101 15.87 -6.86 -7.63
N ALA A 102 16.10 -5.63 -8.09
CA ALA A 102 17.30 -5.29 -8.86
C ALA A 102 18.57 -5.50 -8.05
N SER A 103 18.53 -5.26 -6.74
CA SER A 103 19.70 -5.40 -5.84
C SER A 103 20.02 -6.84 -5.43
N PHE A 104 19.10 -7.81 -5.66
CA PHE A 104 19.40 -9.22 -5.46
C PHE A 104 20.29 -9.76 -6.59
N SER A 105 21.29 -10.54 -6.23
CA SER A 105 22.07 -11.30 -7.22
C SER A 105 21.17 -12.34 -7.92
N GLU A 106 21.48 -12.69 -9.16
CA GLU A 106 20.77 -13.76 -9.87
C GLU A 106 20.84 -15.09 -9.11
N LEU A 107 21.95 -15.35 -8.44
CA LEU A 107 22.14 -16.55 -7.64
C LEU A 107 21.14 -16.63 -6.47
N CYS A 108 20.86 -15.50 -5.79
CA CYS A 108 19.87 -15.47 -4.71
C CYS A 108 18.44 -15.70 -5.22
N LEU A 109 18.12 -15.20 -6.42
CA LEU A 109 16.80 -15.33 -7.02
C LEU A 109 16.56 -16.69 -7.68
N LYS A 110 17.62 -17.36 -8.16
CA LYS A 110 17.52 -18.61 -8.93
C LYS A 110 16.82 -19.75 -8.19
N ASN A 111 16.93 -19.80 -6.88
CA ASN A 111 16.37 -20.86 -6.05
C ASN A 111 14.99 -20.50 -5.49
N LEU A 112 14.49 -19.29 -5.76
CA LEU A 112 13.17 -18.88 -5.28
C LEU A 112 12.06 -19.68 -5.94
N LYS A 113 11.21 -20.26 -5.12
CA LYS A 113 9.98 -20.94 -5.52
C LYS A 113 8.80 -20.00 -5.55
N GLN A 114 8.83 -18.97 -4.67
CA GLN A 114 7.73 -18.02 -4.54
C GLN A 114 8.16 -16.65 -4.04
N ILE A 115 7.42 -15.62 -4.45
CA ILE A 115 7.54 -14.23 -3.98
C ILE A 115 6.18 -13.78 -3.47
N ILE A 116 6.12 -13.31 -2.22
CA ILE A 116 4.90 -12.78 -1.60
C ILE A 116 5.01 -11.26 -1.52
N LEU A 117 4.07 -10.55 -2.14
CA LEU A 117 3.96 -9.09 -2.13
C LEU A 117 2.87 -8.68 -1.14
N MET A 118 3.25 -8.06 -0.03
CA MET A 118 2.31 -7.70 1.05
C MET A 118 1.47 -6.47 0.76
N SER A 119 1.74 -5.75 -0.30
CA SER A 119 0.94 -4.65 -0.83
C SER A 119 1.14 -4.55 -2.33
N SER A 120 0.23 -3.89 -3.02
CA SER A 120 0.29 -3.73 -4.46
C SER A 120 0.19 -2.28 -4.89
N MET A 121 0.66 -1.98 -6.10
CA MET A 121 0.27 -0.83 -6.88
C MET A 121 -0.21 -1.32 -8.24
N ILE A 122 -1.13 -0.62 -8.87
CA ILE A 122 -1.70 -1.00 -10.17
C ILE A 122 -0.59 -1.11 -11.22
N GLY A 123 -0.53 -2.24 -11.92
CA GLY A 123 0.53 -2.58 -12.88
C GLY A 123 1.86 -3.02 -12.24
N GLY A 124 1.93 -3.14 -10.90
CA GLY A 124 3.14 -3.57 -10.20
C GLY A 124 3.56 -4.99 -10.55
N CYS A 125 2.59 -5.89 -10.75
CA CYS A 125 2.85 -7.27 -11.16
C CYS A 125 3.47 -7.35 -12.57
N LEU A 126 3.11 -6.47 -13.50
CA LEU A 126 3.76 -6.39 -14.83
C LEU A 126 5.24 -6.08 -14.69
N ILE A 127 5.57 -5.07 -13.89
CA ILE A 127 6.95 -4.64 -13.65
C ILE A 127 7.74 -5.79 -13.02
N LEU A 128 7.16 -6.44 -12.01
CA LEU A 128 7.78 -7.57 -11.31
C LEU A 128 8.07 -8.74 -12.27
N LYS A 129 7.06 -9.17 -13.03
CA LYS A 129 7.19 -10.25 -14.03
C LYS A 129 8.29 -9.94 -15.04
N GLY A 130 8.37 -8.70 -15.53
CA GLY A 130 9.41 -8.29 -16.46
C GLY A 130 10.82 -8.28 -15.87
N ILE A 131 10.99 -7.89 -14.61
CA ILE A 131 12.28 -7.98 -13.89
C ILE A 131 12.70 -9.45 -13.76
N LEU A 132 11.79 -10.32 -13.32
CA LEU A 132 12.05 -11.74 -13.14
C LEU A 132 12.41 -12.42 -14.47
N LYS A 133 11.69 -12.08 -15.55
CA LYS A 133 11.99 -12.58 -16.90
C LYS A 133 13.40 -12.18 -17.35
N LYS A 134 13.81 -10.92 -17.14
CA LYS A 134 15.18 -10.47 -17.43
C LYS A 134 16.24 -11.23 -16.63
N LYS A 135 15.93 -11.59 -15.38
CA LYS A 135 16.80 -12.39 -14.50
C LYS A 135 16.65 -13.90 -14.71
N LYS A 136 15.86 -14.34 -15.70
CA LYS A 136 15.64 -15.76 -16.07
C LYS A 136 15.17 -16.63 -14.91
N VAL A 137 14.26 -16.08 -14.08
CA VAL A 137 13.65 -16.79 -12.94
C VAL A 137 12.13 -16.67 -13.01
N SER A 138 11.42 -17.71 -12.54
CA SER A 138 9.96 -17.81 -12.62
C SER A 138 9.37 -18.34 -11.31
N PRO A 139 9.56 -17.65 -10.18
CA PRO A 139 8.91 -18.03 -8.94
C PRO A 139 7.40 -17.78 -9.03
N ASN A 140 6.60 -18.55 -8.27
CA ASN A 140 5.19 -18.25 -8.09
C ASN A 140 5.03 -16.88 -7.40
N ILE A 141 4.19 -16.00 -7.96
CA ILE A 141 3.91 -14.67 -7.42
C ILE A 141 2.61 -14.73 -6.62
N ILE A 142 2.69 -14.41 -5.34
CA ILE A 142 1.55 -14.25 -4.46
C ILE A 142 1.40 -12.76 -4.16
N LEU A 143 0.32 -12.16 -4.64
CA LEU A 143 0.08 -10.73 -4.54
C LEU A 143 -1.09 -10.44 -3.61
N PHE A 144 -0.88 -9.63 -2.60
CA PHE A 144 -1.94 -9.07 -1.75
C PHE A 144 -2.35 -7.68 -2.24
N SER A 145 -3.63 -7.38 -2.25
CA SER A 145 -4.13 -6.03 -2.60
C SER A 145 -3.55 -4.96 -1.68
N SER A 146 -3.36 -5.30 -0.42
CA SER A 146 -2.76 -4.41 0.58
C SER A 146 -2.39 -5.23 1.83
N TYR A 147 -1.55 -4.66 2.68
CA TYR A 147 -1.28 -5.23 4.00
C TYR A 147 -2.57 -5.36 4.81
N PHE A 148 -2.78 -6.50 5.42
CA PHE A 148 -4.05 -6.91 6.06
C PHE A 148 -4.38 -6.17 7.36
N ALA A 149 -3.43 -5.38 7.93
CA ALA A 149 -3.57 -4.78 9.26
C ALA A 149 -3.03 -3.35 9.32
N THR A 150 -3.28 -2.69 10.46
CA THR A 150 -2.63 -1.44 10.84
C THR A 150 -1.74 -1.72 12.05
N SER A 151 -0.45 -1.77 11.83
CA SER A 151 0.55 -2.08 12.84
C SER A 151 1.56 -0.95 12.99
N HIS A 152 2.09 -0.72 14.18
CA HIS A 152 3.04 0.34 14.49
C HIS A 152 4.00 -0.08 15.60
N PHE A 153 5.12 0.62 15.71
CA PHE A 153 5.96 0.57 16.90
C PHE A 153 5.38 1.52 17.96
N PRO A 154 5.14 1.06 19.19
CA PRO A 154 4.66 1.94 20.26
C PRO A 154 5.68 3.03 20.58
N SER A 155 5.18 4.24 20.89
CA SER A 155 6.03 5.42 21.17
C SER A 155 6.84 5.29 22.48
N ASN A 156 6.40 4.45 23.42
CA ASN A 156 6.96 4.29 24.77
C ASN A 156 7.46 2.86 24.99
N SER A 157 8.23 2.28 24.08
CA SER A 157 8.87 1.00 24.33
C SER A 157 9.96 1.17 25.40
N THR A 158 9.71 0.66 26.60
CA THR A 158 10.74 0.54 27.62
C THR A 158 11.80 -0.45 27.15
N THR A 159 13.06 -0.14 27.41
CA THR A 159 14.24 -0.91 26.98
C THR A 159 14.36 -2.34 27.55
N GLN A 160 13.39 -2.78 28.30
CA GLN A 160 13.37 -4.08 28.99
C GLN A 160 12.66 -5.21 28.21
N HIS A 161 12.02 -4.91 27.07
CA HIS A 161 11.30 -5.88 26.26
C HIS A 161 11.92 -6.01 24.87
N PRO A 162 11.77 -7.17 24.20
CA PRO A 162 12.14 -7.29 22.79
C PRO A 162 11.39 -6.25 21.96
N LEU A 163 11.93 -5.95 20.78
CA LEU A 163 11.29 -5.01 19.85
C LEU A 163 9.81 -5.38 19.67
N THR A 164 8.91 -4.50 20.06
CA THR A 164 7.47 -4.77 20.07
C THR A 164 6.76 -4.06 18.92
N VAL A 165 5.90 -4.80 18.23
CA VAL A 165 4.96 -4.28 17.23
C VAL A 165 3.55 -4.43 17.78
N THR A 166 2.75 -3.34 17.73
CA THR A 166 1.35 -3.37 18.15
C THR A 166 0.43 -3.25 16.93
N THR A 167 -0.47 -4.23 16.76
CA THR A 167 -1.53 -4.20 15.74
C THR A 167 -2.81 -3.63 16.34
N LYS A 168 -3.29 -2.51 15.77
CA LYS A 168 -4.51 -1.80 16.22
C LYS A 168 -5.78 -2.38 15.62
N THR A 169 -5.76 -2.63 14.32
CA THR A 169 -6.92 -3.10 13.55
C THR A 169 -6.47 -4.01 12.42
N VAL A 170 -7.40 -4.82 11.95
CA VAL A 170 -7.26 -5.60 10.72
C VAL A 170 -8.32 -5.15 9.72
N LYS A 171 -8.06 -5.36 8.45
CA LYS A 171 -9.04 -5.16 7.38
C LYS A 171 -10.14 -6.21 7.48
N LYS A 172 -11.33 -5.90 7.00
CA LYS A 172 -12.42 -6.88 6.89
C LYS A 172 -12.12 -7.92 5.83
N ARG A 173 -11.45 -7.48 4.72
CA ARG A 173 -11.18 -8.30 3.55
C ARG A 173 -9.83 -7.95 2.94
N VAL A 174 -9.15 -8.95 2.41
CA VAL A 174 -7.99 -8.80 1.53
C VAL A 174 -8.17 -9.67 0.29
N TYR A 175 -7.61 -9.22 -0.81
CA TYR A 175 -7.68 -9.90 -2.08
C TYR A 175 -6.29 -10.43 -2.43
N ILE A 176 -6.25 -11.65 -2.98
CA ILE A 176 -5.00 -12.34 -3.32
C ILE A 176 -5.05 -12.80 -4.77
N TYR A 177 -3.90 -12.73 -5.43
CA TYR A 177 -3.64 -13.35 -6.71
C TYR A 177 -2.47 -14.31 -6.57
N LEU A 178 -2.54 -15.46 -7.25
CA LEU A 178 -1.45 -16.41 -7.40
C LEU A 178 -1.16 -16.56 -8.90
N SER A 179 0.11 -16.40 -9.31
CA SER A 179 0.50 -16.59 -10.71
C SER A 179 0.42 -18.06 -11.15
N GLU A 180 0.57 -18.99 -10.19
CA GLU A 180 0.39 -20.41 -10.38
C GLU A 180 -0.53 -20.94 -9.29
N PRO A 181 -1.53 -21.77 -9.63
CA PRO A 181 -2.41 -22.39 -8.65
C PRO A 181 -1.63 -23.13 -7.56
N ASN A 182 -1.92 -22.83 -6.30
CA ASN A 182 -1.33 -23.50 -5.15
C ASN A 182 -2.32 -23.52 -3.98
N ASP A 183 -3.23 -24.48 -3.99
CA ASP A 183 -4.30 -24.58 -2.99
C ASP A 183 -3.76 -24.75 -1.58
N VAL A 184 -2.65 -25.45 -1.40
CA VAL A 184 -2.05 -25.68 -0.07
C VAL A 184 -1.56 -24.37 0.51
N LEU A 185 -0.85 -23.56 -0.27
CA LEU A 185 -0.36 -22.27 0.16
C LEU A 185 -1.52 -21.29 0.37
N PHE A 186 -2.45 -21.20 -0.58
CA PHE A 186 -3.62 -20.33 -0.47
C PHE A 186 -4.42 -20.63 0.78
N ASN A 187 -4.76 -21.92 1.02
CA ASN A 187 -5.52 -22.33 2.20
C ASN A 187 -4.76 -22.05 3.51
N ALA A 188 -3.43 -22.19 3.53
CA ALA A 188 -2.63 -21.87 4.70
C ALA A 188 -2.69 -20.37 5.03
N LEU A 189 -2.54 -19.50 4.02
CA LEU A 189 -2.62 -18.04 4.18
C LEU A 189 -4.05 -17.61 4.58
N ARG A 190 -5.07 -18.15 3.90
CA ARG A 190 -6.47 -17.90 4.19
C ARG A 190 -6.80 -18.26 5.63
N ASN A 191 -6.51 -19.48 6.05
CA ASN A 191 -6.80 -19.95 7.39
C ASN A 191 -6.08 -19.13 8.48
N ALA A 192 -4.86 -18.65 8.20
CA ALA A 192 -4.14 -17.80 9.14
C ALA A 192 -4.80 -16.43 9.32
N LEU A 193 -5.33 -15.82 8.25
CA LEU A 193 -5.98 -14.51 8.27
C LEU A 193 -7.44 -14.58 8.75
N GLU A 194 -8.17 -15.64 8.41
CA GLU A 194 -9.55 -15.84 8.87
C GLU A 194 -9.65 -16.03 10.39
N LYS A 195 -8.60 -16.53 11.05
CA LYS A 195 -8.52 -16.57 12.53
C LYS A 195 -8.66 -15.21 13.20
N VAL A 196 -8.38 -14.14 12.48
CA VAL A 196 -8.53 -12.75 12.95
C VAL A 196 -9.65 -12.01 12.21
N ASN A 197 -10.59 -12.77 11.63
CA ASN A 197 -11.76 -12.27 10.91
C ASN A 197 -11.40 -11.42 9.66
N VAL A 198 -10.28 -11.72 9.01
CA VAL A 198 -9.93 -11.15 7.70
C VAL A 198 -10.39 -12.12 6.62
N GLN A 199 -11.43 -11.78 5.89
CA GLN A 199 -11.88 -12.56 4.73
C GLN A 199 -10.84 -12.49 3.61
N VAL A 200 -10.49 -13.63 3.03
CA VAL A 200 -9.53 -13.73 1.92
C VAL A 200 -10.26 -14.14 0.66
N VAL A 201 -10.11 -13.33 -0.40
CA VAL A 201 -10.73 -13.57 -1.72
C VAL A 201 -9.64 -13.77 -2.76
N LEU A 202 -9.74 -14.87 -3.50
CA LEU A 202 -8.80 -15.20 -4.59
C LEU A 202 -9.32 -14.64 -5.92
N PHE A 203 -8.40 -14.07 -6.71
CA PHE A 203 -8.62 -13.65 -8.09
C PHE A 203 -7.57 -14.28 -9.01
N ASP A 204 -7.92 -14.49 -10.24
CA ASP A 204 -7.07 -15.01 -11.32
C ASP A 204 -6.35 -13.94 -12.12
N ASN A 205 -6.76 -12.66 -11.96
CA ASN A 205 -6.17 -11.51 -12.63
C ASN A 205 -5.45 -10.60 -11.61
N PRO A 206 -4.15 -10.30 -11.79
CA PRO A 206 -3.41 -9.45 -10.87
C PRO A 206 -3.96 -8.03 -10.80
N PHE A 207 -4.46 -7.45 -11.91
CA PHE A 207 -5.08 -6.13 -11.91
C PHE A 207 -6.35 -6.07 -11.06
N SER A 208 -7.12 -7.17 -11.02
CA SER A 208 -8.28 -7.28 -10.12
C SER A 208 -7.89 -7.14 -8.65
N VAL A 209 -6.70 -7.63 -8.27
CA VAL A 209 -6.18 -7.50 -6.90
C VAL A 209 -5.56 -6.13 -6.68
N GLU A 210 -4.74 -5.65 -7.61
CA GLU A 210 -4.04 -4.36 -7.52
C GLU A 210 -5.01 -3.18 -7.45
N GLY A 211 -6.10 -3.24 -8.21
CA GLY A 211 -7.17 -2.25 -8.17
C GLY A 211 -7.95 -2.24 -6.85
N ARG A 212 -7.90 -3.29 -6.02
CA ARG A 212 -8.61 -3.37 -4.74
C ARG A 212 -7.81 -2.81 -3.56
N ASN A 213 -7.08 -1.73 -3.81
CA ASN A 213 -6.43 -0.92 -2.79
C ASN A 213 -7.10 0.46 -2.75
N ALA A 214 -7.93 0.72 -1.75
CA ALA A 214 -8.68 1.97 -1.61
C ALA A 214 -7.78 3.22 -1.63
N ALA A 215 -6.55 3.11 -1.14
CA ALA A 215 -5.59 4.20 -1.14
C ALA A 215 -5.27 4.70 -2.55
N ALA A 216 -5.24 3.81 -3.55
CA ALA A 216 -4.96 4.18 -4.94
C ALA A 216 -5.99 5.16 -5.54
N TYR A 217 -7.21 5.17 -5.02
CA TYR A 217 -8.28 6.09 -5.45
C TYR A 217 -8.32 7.36 -4.61
N VAL A 218 -8.24 7.20 -3.30
CA VAL A 218 -8.51 8.29 -2.35
C VAL A 218 -7.32 9.24 -2.20
N HIS A 219 -6.13 8.69 -2.02
CA HIS A 219 -4.95 9.49 -1.71
C HIS A 219 -4.61 10.52 -2.79
N PRO A 220 -4.60 10.20 -4.10
CA PRO A 220 -4.28 11.20 -5.12
C PRO A 220 -5.17 12.44 -5.03
N ALA A 221 -6.49 12.27 -4.94
CA ALA A 221 -7.41 13.39 -4.83
C ALA A 221 -7.21 14.19 -3.54
N PHE A 222 -7.01 13.50 -2.40
CA PHE A 222 -6.94 14.13 -1.08
C PHE A 222 -5.56 14.73 -0.73
N LEU A 223 -4.50 14.31 -1.39
CA LEU A 223 -3.13 14.73 -1.08
C LEU A 223 -2.48 15.56 -2.19
N ILE A 224 -2.88 15.34 -3.45
CA ILE A 224 -2.29 16.00 -4.61
C ILE A 224 -3.27 17.04 -5.17
N ASN A 225 -3.63 17.99 -4.35
CA ASN A 225 -4.41 19.18 -4.69
C ASN A 225 -3.75 20.41 -4.08
N THR A 226 -4.08 21.60 -4.56
CA THR A 226 -3.44 22.87 -4.13
C THR A 226 -3.56 23.08 -2.62
N PHE A 227 -4.74 22.85 -2.02
CA PHE A 227 -4.93 22.99 -0.57
C PHE A 227 -3.98 22.10 0.22
N SER A 228 -3.91 20.82 -0.12
CA SER A 228 -3.08 19.85 0.60
C SER A 228 -1.59 20.10 0.42
N LEU A 229 -1.17 20.41 -0.81
CA LEU A 229 0.23 20.68 -1.13
C LEU A 229 0.73 21.97 -0.44
N ASP A 230 -0.11 23.01 -0.36
CA ASP A 230 0.20 24.23 0.38
C ASP A 230 0.41 23.95 1.87
N HIS A 231 -0.49 23.19 2.49
CA HIS A 231 -0.36 22.83 3.91
C HIS A 231 0.82 21.88 4.19
N ILE A 232 1.15 21.00 3.24
CA ILE A 232 2.34 20.16 3.35
C ILE A 232 3.62 20.99 3.40
N LEU A 233 3.72 22.08 2.62
CA LEU A 233 4.91 22.93 2.59
C LEU A 233 4.84 24.15 3.52
N SER A 234 3.67 24.47 4.09
CA SER A 234 3.55 25.62 4.97
C SER A 234 4.32 25.43 6.27
N ASN A 235 4.88 26.52 6.79
CA ASN A 235 5.46 26.58 8.13
C ASN A 235 4.44 27.08 9.19
N GLU A 236 3.18 27.24 8.80
CA GLU A 236 2.13 27.72 9.69
C GLU A 236 1.78 26.67 10.74
N ASP A 237 1.51 27.11 11.96
CA ASP A 237 1.06 26.25 13.06
C ASP A 237 -0.41 25.83 12.94
N ASP A 238 -1.12 26.31 11.90
CA ASP A 238 -2.51 25.93 11.63
C ASP A 238 -2.59 24.46 11.17
N THR A 239 -3.08 23.61 12.06
CA THR A 239 -3.18 22.17 11.79
C THR A 239 -4.39 21.88 10.93
N LYS A 240 -4.15 21.46 9.68
CA LYS A 240 -5.18 20.94 8.77
C LYS A 240 -5.12 19.41 8.68
N TYR A 241 -6.23 18.82 8.25
CA TYR A 241 -6.44 17.37 8.31
C TYR A 241 -6.79 16.80 6.93
N MET A 242 -6.24 15.63 6.62
CA MET A 242 -6.37 15.01 5.31
C MET A 242 -7.81 14.64 4.92
N TYR A 243 -8.66 14.33 5.90
CA TYR A 243 -10.01 13.78 5.67
C TYR A 243 -11.12 14.61 6.30
N LYS A 244 -10.95 15.92 6.35
CA LYS A 244 -11.99 16.85 6.83
C LYS A 244 -12.54 17.71 5.70
N LEU A 245 -13.76 18.19 5.91
CA LEU A 245 -14.39 19.17 5.04
C LEU A 245 -13.61 20.50 5.10
N TYR A 246 -13.69 21.26 4.00
CA TYR A 246 -13.17 22.61 3.95
C TYR A 246 -13.88 23.50 5.01
N PRO A 247 -13.18 24.39 5.73
CA PRO A 247 -11.77 24.77 5.58
C PRO A 247 -10.77 23.96 6.47
N GLU A 248 -11.21 22.99 7.23
CA GLU A 248 -10.33 22.19 8.09
C GLU A 248 -9.55 21.12 7.33
N GLY A 249 -10.01 20.76 6.13
CA GLY A 249 -9.40 19.81 5.22
C GLY A 249 -9.75 20.13 3.77
N PRO A 250 -9.35 19.27 2.82
CA PRO A 250 -9.48 19.54 1.40
C PRO A 250 -10.86 19.20 0.83
N ILE A 251 -11.75 18.56 1.60
CA ILE A 251 -12.97 17.97 1.05
C ILE A 251 -13.98 19.06 0.68
N THR A 252 -14.20 19.20 -0.62
CA THR A 252 -15.19 20.04 -1.28
C THR A 252 -15.91 19.20 -2.33
N MET A 253 -17.02 19.69 -2.88
CA MET A 253 -17.67 19.04 -4.03
C MET A 253 -16.72 18.90 -5.22
N ASN A 254 -15.86 19.88 -5.45
CA ASN A 254 -14.87 19.82 -6.52
C ASN A 254 -13.87 18.68 -6.32
N LEU A 255 -13.37 18.50 -5.10
CA LEU A 255 -12.48 17.37 -4.78
C LEU A 255 -13.16 16.02 -4.98
N ILE A 256 -14.46 15.92 -4.69
CA ILE A 256 -15.25 14.69 -4.94
C ILE A 256 -15.38 14.40 -6.43
N LYS A 257 -15.54 15.42 -7.27
CA LYS A 257 -15.50 15.28 -8.74
C LYS A 257 -14.15 14.76 -9.23
N GLU A 258 -13.06 15.29 -8.69
CA GLU A 258 -11.70 14.82 -8.99
C GLU A 258 -11.51 13.35 -8.58
N LEU A 259 -11.99 12.98 -7.39
CA LEU A 259 -11.99 11.59 -6.92
C LEU A 259 -12.77 10.67 -7.87
N LEU A 260 -13.96 11.09 -8.30
CA LEU A 260 -14.79 10.33 -9.23
C LEU A 260 -14.13 10.19 -10.60
N HIS A 261 -13.55 11.28 -11.13
CA HIS A 261 -12.81 11.25 -12.38
C HIS A 261 -11.61 10.31 -12.32
N HIS A 262 -10.85 10.37 -11.23
CA HIS A 262 -9.70 9.51 -10.99
C HIS A 262 -10.12 8.03 -10.91
N TRP A 263 -11.20 7.71 -10.20
CA TRP A 263 -11.76 6.37 -10.16
C TRP A 263 -12.18 5.85 -11.53
N LYS A 264 -12.87 6.67 -12.33
CA LYS A 264 -13.26 6.32 -13.71
C LYS A 264 -12.05 6.06 -14.61
N SER A 265 -10.98 6.86 -14.45
CA SER A 265 -9.73 6.67 -15.18
C SER A 265 -9.05 5.34 -14.85
N ILE A 266 -8.98 5.01 -13.56
CA ILE A 266 -8.45 3.70 -13.13
C ILE A 266 -9.36 2.56 -13.62
N SER A 267 -10.68 2.69 -13.53
CA SER A 267 -11.63 1.67 -13.97
C SER A 267 -11.43 1.31 -15.45
N ARG A 268 -11.29 2.31 -16.33
CA ARG A 268 -10.98 2.08 -17.76
C ARG A 268 -9.64 1.39 -17.98
N LEU A 269 -8.64 1.72 -17.15
CA LEU A 269 -7.34 1.04 -17.21
C LEU A 269 -7.47 -0.44 -16.78
N LEU A 270 -8.23 -0.73 -15.74
CA LEU A 270 -8.49 -2.10 -15.27
C LEU A 270 -9.22 -2.92 -16.34
N GLU A 271 -10.26 -2.35 -16.97
CA GLU A 271 -11.00 -2.97 -18.09
C GLU A 271 -10.06 -3.33 -19.26
N HIS A 272 -9.14 -2.43 -19.62
CA HIS A 272 -8.15 -2.70 -20.66
C HIS A 272 -7.29 -3.93 -20.36
N TYR A 273 -6.98 -4.17 -19.09
CA TYR A 273 -6.27 -5.37 -18.63
C TYR A 273 -7.19 -6.50 -18.19
N SER A 274 -8.42 -6.52 -18.70
CA SER A 274 -9.42 -7.58 -18.46
C SER A 274 -9.75 -7.79 -16.97
N ALA A 275 -9.63 -6.75 -16.17
CA ALA A 275 -10.08 -6.74 -14.79
C ALA A 275 -11.41 -6.00 -14.68
N GLU A 276 -12.31 -6.48 -13.81
CA GLU A 276 -13.61 -5.84 -13.60
C GLU A 276 -13.43 -4.46 -12.93
N PRO A 277 -14.22 -3.45 -13.35
CA PRO A 277 -14.31 -2.17 -12.66
C PRO A 277 -14.72 -2.38 -11.20
N ILE A 278 -14.13 -1.59 -10.33
CA ILE A 278 -14.39 -1.69 -8.90
C ILE A 278 -15.52 -0.74 -8.54
N ASN A 279 -16.52 -1.24 -7.80
CA ASN A 279 -17.48 -0.39 -7.12
C ASN A 279 -16.74 0.35 -5.99
N LEU A 280 -16.41 1.63 -6.23
CA LEU A 280 -15.61 2.44 -5.30
C LEU A 280 -16.32 2.62 -3.96
N LEU A 281 -17.61 2.86 -3.97
CA LEU A 281 -18.36 3.09 -2.73
C LEU A 281 -18.41 1.83 -1.87
N GLN A 282 -18.61 0.66 -2.48
CA GLN A 282 -18.57 -0.62 -1.81
C GLN A 282 -17.17 -0.91 -1.23
N LEU A 283 -16.11 -0.71 -2.03
CA LEU A 283 -14.73 -0.90 -1.58
C LEU A 283 -14.39 -0.04 -0.36
N LEU A 284 -14.80 1.23 -0.38
CA LEU A 284 -14.58 2.16 0.72
C LEU A 284 -15.34 1.75 1.99
N ASN A 285 -16.54 1.20 1.87
CA ASN A 285 -17.34 0.72 2.99
C ASN A 285 -16.86 -0.63 3.52
N ASP A 286 -16.47 -1.55 2.65
CA ASP A 286 -16.04 -2.88 3.06
C ASP A 286 -14.68 -2.86 3.78
N GLU A 287 -13.76 -2.03 3.31
CA GLU A 287 -12.38 -2.06 3.82
C GLU A 287 -12.10 -1.05 4.93
N ASN A 288 -12.82 0.09 4.95
CA ASN A 288 -12.49 1.17 5.86
C ASN A 288 -13.57 1.39 6.92
N LEU A 289 -14.32 2.46 6.77
CA LEU A 289 -15.31 2.91 7.72
C LEU A 289 -16.70 2.78 7.07
N PRO A 290 -17.46 1.75 7.40
CA PRO A 290 -18.81 1.61 6.88
C PRO A 290 -19.65 2.78 7.34
N VAL A 291 -20.45 3.34 6.42
CA VAL A 291 -21.54 4.27 6.78
C VAL A 291 -22.73 3.49 7.32
N LEU A 292 -23.55 4.14 8.11
CA LEU A 292 -24.81 3.58 8.56
C LEU A 292 -25.74 3.39 7.36
N GLU A 293 -26.50 2.29 7.31
CA GLU A 293 -27.48 2.00 6.27
C GLU A 293 -28.56 3.10 6.16
N ALA A 294 -28.92 3.72 7.29
CA ALA A 294 -29.79 4.88 7.33
C ALA A 294 -29.23 6.13 6.60
N THR A 295 -27.90 6.18 6.37
CA THR A 295 -27.24 7.28 5.68
C THR A 295 -27.10 7.01 4.20
N ILE A 296 -26.64 5.82 3.84
CA ILE A 296 -26.54 5.34 2.46
C ILE A 296 -27.11 3.92 2.43
N PRO A 297 -28.30 3.74 1.83
CA PRO A 297 -28.93 2.42 1.71
C PRO A 297 -28.04 1.44 0.93
N LYS A 298 -28.14 0.18 1.28
CA LYS A 298 -27.29 -0.87 0.69
C LYS A 298 -27.50 -1.01 -0.82
N ASP A 299 -28.73 -0.89 -1.32
CA ASP A 299 -29.05 -0.93 -2.75
C ASP A 299 -28.31 0.16 -3.53
N LYS A 300 -28.15 1.36 -2.96
CA LYS A 300 -27.37 2.46 -3.56
C LYS A 300 -25.86 2.18 -3.57
N ILE A 301 -25.37 1.47 -2.56
CA ILE A 301 -23.96 1.04 -2.53
C ILE A 301 -23.73 -0.02 -3.60
N ASP A 302 -24.61 -1.02 -3.68
CA ASP A 302 -24.48 -2.15 -4.59
C ASP A 302 -24.59 -1.71 -6.07
N SER A 303 -25.50 -0.75 -6.38
CA SER A 303 -25.72 -0.21 -7.73
C SER A 303 -24.84 1.00 -8.09
N PHE A 304 -23.86 1.38 -7.28
CA PHE A 304 -23.08 2.61 -7.45
C PHE A 304 -22.49 2.79 -8.86
N ASN A 305 -22.00 1.71 -9.48
CA ASN A 305 -21.41 1.77 -10.82
C ASN A 305 -22.43 2.10 -11.92
N GLU A 306 -23.72 1.83 -11.68
CA GLU A 306 -24.83 2.02 -12.63
C GLU A 306 -25.48 3.40 -12.50
N LEU A 307 -25.18 4.12 -11.41
CA LEU A 307 -25.73 5.45 -11.14
C LEU A 307 -25.13 6.49 -12.09
N ASN A 308 -25.87 7.57 -12.34
CA ASN A 308 -25.34 8.71 -13.07
C ASN A 308 -24.29 9.46 -12.23
N GLU A 309 -23.50 10.31 -12.89
CA GLU A 309 -22.36 10.99 -12.29
C GLU A 309 -22.76 11.88 -11.09
N ILE A 310 -23.88 12.57 -11.15
CA ILE A 310 -24.38 13.44 -10.07
C ILE A 310 -24.70 12.61 -8.83
N GLU A 311 -25.38 11.47 -9.00
CA GLU A 311 -25.68 10.56 -7.90
C GLU A 311 -24.41 9.95 -7.30
N GLN A 312 -23.43 9.58 -8.13
CA GLN A 312 -22.15 9.06 -7.68
C GLN A 312 -21.38 10.11 -6.85
N GLU A 313 -21.30 11.35 -7.33
CA GLU A 313 -20.69 12.48 -6.60
C GLU A 313 -21.40 12.71 -5.26
N TYR A 314 -22.73 12.75 -5.26
CA TYR A 314 -23.51 12.96 -4.06
C TYR A 314 -23.27 11.88 -3.01
N LEU A 315 -23.30 10.61 -3.41
CA LEU A 315 -23.06 9.49 -2.48
C LEU A 315 -21.65 9.49 -1.90
N LEU A 316 -20.65 9.80 -2.69
CA LEU A 316 -19.27 9.95 -2.20
C LEU A 316 -19.15 11.12 -1.23
N TYR A 317 -19.78 12.27 -1.54
CA TYR A 317 -19.79 13.42 -0.63
C TYR A 317 -20.50 13.09 0.69
N VAL A 318 -21.69 12.47 0.62
CA VAL A 318 -22.41 12.01 1.82
C VAL A 318 -21.55 11.08 2.66
N ARG A 319 -20.91 10.10 2.03
CA ARG A 319 -20.02 9.18 2.73
C ARG A 319 -18.92 9.91 3.52
N TYR A 320 -18.22 10.85 2.90
CA TYR A 320 -17.15 11.58 3.56
C TYR A 320 -17.65 12.58 4.59
N SER A 321 -18.81 13.19 4.38
CA SER A 321 -19.43 14.08 5.34
C SER A 321 -19.88 13.37 6.61
N THR A 322 -20.45 12.17 6.49
CA THR A 322 -20.98 11.40 7.63
C THR A 322 -19.94 10.75 8.50
N ILE A 323 -18.76 10.46 7.98
CA ILE A 323 -17.61 10.04 8.80
C ILE A 323 -17.31 11.07 9.91
N LEU A 324 -17.64 12.35 9.68
CA LEU A 324 -17.43 13.45 10.62
C LEU A 324 -18.57 13.63 11.63
N ILE A 325 -19.76 13.11 11.33
CA ILE A 325 -21.00 13.42 12.08
C ILE A 325 -21.53 12.21 12.85
N ASP A 326 -20.98 11.01 12.63
CA ASP A 326 -21.47 9.82 13.33
C ASP A 326 -21.18 9.91 14.84
N PRO A 327 -22.21 10.09 15.69
CA PRO A 327 -22.05 10.18 17.14
C PRO A 327 -21.55 8.89 17.77
N LYS A 328 -21.69 7.73 17.11
CA LYS A 328 -21.12 6.46 17.57
C LYS A 328 -19.60 6.40 17.38
N SER A 329 -19.05 7.22 16.50
CA SER A 329 -17.61 7.37 16.36
C SER A 329 -16.95 8.02 17.59
N ASN A 330 -17.73 8.66 18.45
CA ASN A 330 -17.28 9.39 19.63
C ASN A 330 -17.02 8.50 20.86
N THR A 331 -17.25 7.20 20.79
CA THR A 331 -16.87 6.29 21.85
C THR A 331 -15.40 5.94 21.78
N LYS A 332 -14.60 6.78 22.44
CA LYS A 332 -13.22 6.49 22.85
C LYS A 332 -12.39 5.69 21.83
N LYS A 333 -11.79 6.38 20.87
CA LYS A 333 -10.57 5.96 20.17
C LYS A 333 -10.63 5.27 18.81
N SER A 334 -11.70 5.18 18.02
CA SER A 334 -11.51 4.37 16.81
C SER A 334 -11.74 5.04 15.46
N THR A 335 -12.75 5.87 15.30
CA THR A 335 -13.11 6.36 13.96
C THR A 335 -12.73 7.81 13.70
N PHE A 336 -12.72 8.64 14.72
CA PHE A 336 -12.27 10.02 14.62
C PHE A 336 -10.78 10.17 14.33
N GLU A 337 -9.95 9.20 14.69
CA GLU A 337 -8.51 9.25 14.43
C GLU A 337 -8.17 9.32 12.92
N VAL A 338 -9.00 8.75 12.04
CA VAL A 338 -8.77 8.81 10.59
C VAL A 338 -9.09 10.19 10.03
N SER A 339 -10.22 10.78 10.42
CA SER A 339 -10.61 12.11 9.95
C SER A 339 -9.71 13.22 10.51
N ALA A 340 -9.18 13.04 11.71
CA ALA A 340 -8.25 13.96 12.39
C ALA A 340 -6.77 13.67 12.08
N LYS A 341 -6.44 13.01 10.99
CA LYS A 341 -5.05 12.76 10.58
C LYS A 341 -4.44 14.04 9.99
N PRO A 342 -3.47 14.69 10.68
CA PRO A 342 -2.87 15.92 10.19
C PRO A 342 -1.96 15.65 8.99
N TYR A 343 -1.72 16.68 8.18
CA TYR A 343 -0.70 16.65 7.14
C TYR A 343 0.69 16.54 7.76
N LEU A 344 1.48 15.63 7.26
CA LEU A 344 2.91 15.61 7.52
C LEU A 344 3.58 16.72 6.70
N LYS A 345 4.58 17.37 7.27
CA LYS A 345 5.27 18.48 6.61
C LYS A 345 6.34 18.01 5.63
N GLY A 346 6.34 18.63 4.46
CA GLY A 346 7.41 18.59 3.48
C GLY A 346 8.37 19.74 3.66
N LYS A 347 9.38 19.85 2.82
CA LYS A 347 10.34 20.95 2.81
C LYS A 347 11.11 21.04 1.50
N VAL A 348 11.67 22.20 1.22
CA VAL A 348 12.71 22.36 0.20
C VAL A 348 14.06 22.35 0.90
N ARG A 349 14.95 21.43 0.53
CA ARG A 349 16.30 21.32 1.09
C ARG A 349 17.32 21.16 -0.01
N LYS A 350 18.35 21.99 -0.03
CA LYS A 350 19.44 21.95 -1.03
C LYS A 350 18.90 21.91 -2.47
N GLY A 351 17.94 22.79 -2.79
CA GLY A 351 17.33 22.86 -4.12
C GLY A 351 16.50 21.63 -4.54
N ARG A 352 16.02 20.84 -3.59
CA ARG A 352 15.17 19.68 -3.84
C ARG A 352 13.90 19.74 -3.02
N LEU A 353 12.76 19.54 -3.67
CA LEU A 353 11.47 19.37 -3.02
C LEU A 353 11.40 17.99 -2.37
N GLN A 354 11.15 17.95 -1.06
CA GLN A 354 11.00 16.72 -0.27
C GLN A 354 9.57 16.67 0.26
N LEU A 355 8.76 15.81 -0.32
CA LEU A 355 7.41 15.52 0.15
C LEU A 355 7.42 14.42 1.22
N PRO A 356 6.39 14.38 2.09
CA PRO A 356 6.14 13.24 2.95
C PRO A 356 5.97 11.95 2.12
N ARG A 357 6.15 10.82 2.80
CA ARG A 357 6.14 9.51 2.16
C ARG A 357 4.88 9.25 1.34
N THR A 358 3.68 9.47 1.89
CA THR A 358 2.42 9.11 1.23
C THR A 358 2.22 9.87 -0.07
N PRO A 359 2.21 11.23 -0.12
CA PRO A 359 2.04 11.95 -1.38
C PRO A 359 3.18 11.66 -2.39
N LEU A 360 4.39 11.32 -1.93
CA LEU A 360 5.45 10.90 -2.83
C LEU A 360 5.16 9.54 -3.49
N GLU A 361 4.68 8.57 -2.73
CA GLU A 361 4.28 7.24 -3.23
C GLU A 361 3.11 7.36 -4.22
N ASP A 362 2.13 8.22 -3.92
CA ASP A 362 0.98 8.48 -4.79
C ASP A 362 1.42 9.11 -6.13
N LEU A 363 2.31 10.12 -6.09
CA LEU A 363 2.89 10.70 -7.30
C LEU A 363 3.67 9.65 -8.12
N GLN A 364 4.47 8.81 -7.50
CA GLN A 364 5.19 7.74 -8.21
C GLN A 364 4.21 6.81 -8.94
N THR A 365 3.12 6.43 -8.29
CA THR A 365 2.07 5.61 -8.89
C THR A 365 1.36 6.34 -10.02
N LEU A 366 0.98 7.61 -9.83
CA LEU A 366 0.33 8.42 -10.86
C LEU A 366 1.18 8.58 -12.13
N TYR A 367 2.46 8.93 -11.97
CA TYR A 367 3.37 9.07 -13.11
C TYR A 367 3.59 7.74 -13.83
N TRP A 368 3.64 6.63 -13.08
CA TRP A 368 3.70 5.29 -13.66
C TRP A 368 2.43 4.98 -14.48
N LEU A 369 1.24 5.16 -13.89
CA LEU A 369 -0.03 4.91 -14.58
C LEU A 369 -0.19 5.80 -15.82
N ASN A 370 0.16 7.08 -15.71
CA ASN A 370 0.13 8.00 -16.85
C ASN A 370 1.07 7.56 -17.96
N HIS A 371 2.28 7.11 -17.62
CA HIS A 371 3.23 6.59 -18.61
C HIS A 371 2.70 5.31 -19.28
N LEU A 372 2.12 4.40 -18.52
CA LEU A 372 1.50 3.17 -19.02
C LEU A 372 0.35 3.47 -19.99
N VAL A 373 -0.50 4.45 -19.67
CA VAL A 373 -1.58 4.94 -20.55
C VAL A 373 -1.04 5.57 -21.82
N GLN A 374 0.00 6.40 -21.74
CA GLN A 374 0.62 7.05 -22.92
C GLN A 374 1.21 6.06 -23.90
N GLN A 375 1.62 4.87 -23.46
CA GLN A 375 2.15 3.80 -24.30
C GLN A 375 1.06 2.83 -24.80
N SER A 376 -0.19 3.03 -24.40
CA SER A 376 -1.35 2.24 -24.82
C SER A 376 -2.26 3.05 -25.74
N SER A 377 -3.27 2.39 -26.30
CA SER A 377 -4.32 3.06 -27.11
C SER A 377 -5.31 3.87 -26.26
N LEU A 378 -5.10 3.99 -24.95
CA LEU A 378 -6.04 4.60 -23.99
C LEU A 378 -5.84 6.09 -23.77
N ILE A 379 -4.85 6.71 -24.39
CA ILE A 379 -4.45 8.12 -24.14
C ILE A 379 -5.60 9.13 -24.26
N SER A 380 -6.56 8.87 -25.13
CA SER A 380 -7.70 9.78 -25.37
C SER A 380 -8.83 9.62 -24.32
N SER A 381 -8.83 8.56 -23.54
CA SER A 381 -9.93 8.20 -22.63
C SER A 381 -9.55 8.23 -21.15
N ILE A 382 -8.26 8.30 -20.83
CA ILE A 382 -7.75 8.27 -19.47
C ILE A 382 -6.84 9.48 -19.22
N SER A 383 -7.09 10.20 -18.13
CA SER A 383 -6.22 11.27 -17.65
C SER A 383 -6.11 11.25 -16.13
N PHE A 384 -4.97 11.69 -15.63
CA PHE A 384 -4.71 11.82 -14.19
C PHE A 384 -4.47 13.29 -13.85
N GLN A 385 -5.55 14.03 -13.64
CA GLN A 385 -5.55 15.48 -13.39
C GLN A 385 -4.64 15.89 -12.23
N SER A 386 -4.50 15.04 -11.21
CA SER A 386 -3.59 15.30 -10.08
C SER A 386 -2.13 15.54 -10.51
N ILE A 387 -1.68 15.00 -11.65
CA ILE A 387 -0.34 15.26 -12.19
C ILE A 387 -0.25 16.71 -12.68
N GLU A 388 -1.24 17.17 -13.44
CA GLU A 388 -1.30 18.54 -13.95
C GLU A 388 -1.38 19.56 -12.80
N VAL A 389 -2.20 19.26 -11.81
CA VAL A 389 -2.30 20.07 -10.57
C VAL A 389 -0.93 20.16 -9.88
N PHE A 390 -0.24 19.04 -9.71
CA PHE A 390 1.08 19.03 -9.07
C PHE A 390 2.14 19.80 -9.87
N GLU A 391 2.21 19.59 -11.19
CA GLU A 391 3.18 20.28 -12.05
C GLU A 391 2.91 21.79 -12.10
N SER A 392 1.64 22.21 -12.21
CA SER A 392 1.23 23.63 -12.16
C SER A 392 1.56 24.24 -10.82
N TRP A 393 1.24 23.57 -9.71
CA TRP A 393 1.55 24.03 -8.36
C TRP A 393 3.04 24.22 -8.12
N VAL A 394 3.90 23.30 -8.59
CA VAL A 394 5.37 23.44 -8.53
C VAL A 394 5.84 24.65 -9.31
N LYS A 395 5.30 24.88 -10.52
CA LYS A 395 5.64 26.01 -11.37
C LYS A 395 5.21 27.35 -10.77
N GLU A 396 3.96 27.47 -10.33
CA GLU A 396 3.38 28.69 -9.75
C GLU A 396 4.12 29.15 -8.51
N ARG A 397 4.64 28.24 -7.72
CA ARG A 397 5.40 28.54 -6.49
C ARG A 397 6.90 28.60 -6.69
N ASN A 398 7.37 28.56 -7.95
CA ASN A 398 8.79 28.57 -8.32
C ASN A 398 9.61 27.51 -7.54
N LEU A 399 9.03 26.31 -7.34
CA LEU A 399 9.69 25.22 -6.64
C LEU A 399 10.63 24.43 -7.57
N PRO A 400 11.63 23.72 -7.01
CA PRO A 400 12.56 22.91 -7.82
C PRO A 400 11.84 21.81 -8.60
N THR A 401 12.04 21.70 -9.91
CA THR A 401 11.43 20.70 -10.80
C THR A 401 12.14 19.35 -10.79
N THR A 402 13.22 19.22 -10.03
CA THR A 402 14.04 17.98 -9.96
C THR A 402 13.22 16.75 -9.53
N LEU A 403 12.19 16.94 -8.67
CA LEU A 403 11.29 15.86 -8.30
C LEU A 403 10.43 15.38 -9.48
N ILE A 404 9.88 16.30 -10.27
CA ILE A 404 9.09 15.97 -11.48
C ILE A 404 9.94 15.16 -12.47
N GLN A 405 11.18 15.60 -12.70
CA GLN A 405 12.11 14.89 -13.59
C GLN A 405 12.40 13.47 -13.08
N ALA A 406 12.65 13.32 -11.80
CA ALA A 406 12.88 12.01 -11.17
C ALA A 406 11.66 11.08 -11.27
N LEU A 407 10.43 11.62 -11.11
CA LEU A 407 9.18 10.87 -11.24
C LEU A 407 8.97 10.38 -12.69
N LYS A 408 9.19 11.25 -13.69
CA LYS A 408 9.10 10.90 -15.11
C LYS A 408 10.13 9.84 -15.50
N GLN A 409 11.37 10.01 -15.06
CA GLN A 409 12.43 9.03 -15.28
C GLN A 409 12.06 7.68 -14.67
N ARG A 410 11.57 7.68 -13.43
CA ARG A 410 11.17 6.45 -12.72
C ARG A 410 10.03 5.72 -13.41
N ALA A 411 9.04 6.45 -13.91
CA ALA A 411 7.94 5.88 -14.69
C ALA A 411 8.44 5.19 -15.97
N SER A 412 9.39 5.82 -16.68
CA SER A 412 10.03 5.23 -17.84
C SER A 412 10.82 3.97 -17.52
N GLU A 413 11.58 3.95 -16.42
CA GLU A 413 12.29 2.75 -15.94
C GLU A 413 11.32 1.60 -15.64
N TYR A 414 10.18 1.89 -15.01
CA TYR A 414 9.12 0.90 -14.74
C TYR A 414 8.56 0.34 -16.05
N TYR A 415 8.32 1.18 -17.06
CA TYR A 415 7.83 0.74 -18.35
C TYR A 415 8.83 -0.20 -19.05
N VAL A 416 10.11 0.14 -19.06
CA VAL A 416 11.18 -0.71 -19.60
C VAL A 416 11.22 -2.09 -18.91
N HIS A 417 10.90 -2.13 -17.61
CA HIS A 417 10.77 -3.41 -16.91
C HIS A 417 9.48 -4.15 -17.31
N ALA A 418 8.36 -3.45 -17.43
CA ALA A 418 7.05 -4.06 -17.73
C ALA A 418 6.92 -4.58 -19.17
N THR A 419 7.60 -3.96 -20.15
CA THR A 419 7.50 -4.26 -21.59
C THR A 419 7.57 -5.77 -21.93
N PRO A 420 8.49 -6.59 -21.34
CA PRO A 420 8.53 -8.01 -21.63
C PRO A 420 7.26 -8.79 -21.23
N SER A 421 6.42 -8.22 -20.39
CA SER A 421 5.18 -8.82 -19.90
C SER A 421 3.93 -8.25 -20.57
N ILE A 422 4.02 -7.06 -21.20
CA ILE A 422 2.93 -6.43 -21.95
C ILE A 422 2.81 -7.06 -23.35
N SER A 423 3.93 -7.53 -23.90
CA SER A 423 4.01 -8.09 -25.28
C SER A 423 3.54 -9.55 -25.36
N GLN A 424 3.00 -10.09 -24.30
CA GLN A 424 2.39 -11.43 -24.21
C GLN A 424 0.89 -11.33 -23.99
#